data_e7f75fb9c08f84d11d72ba72a9031dac
#
_entry.id   e7f75fb9c08f84d11d72ba72a9031dac
#
_cell.length_a   1.000
_cell.length_b   1.000
_cell.length_c   1.000
_cell.angle_alpha   90.00
_cell.angle_beta   90.00
_cell.angle_gamma   90.00
#
_symmetry.space_group_name_H-M   'P 1'
#
loop_
_entity.id
_entity.type
_entity.pdbx_description
1 polymer ?
#
loop_
_entity_poly.entity_id
_entity_poly.type
_entity_poly.pdbx_seq_one_letter_code
_entity_poly.pdbx_strand_id
1 'polypeptide(L)'
;WAFAVTACLSRGVAVEAALAPVLVLLADTGYTLWMRLRAGQCWYAPHRLHVYQRLVCAGWPHWASALLVILAAAACSALAASSLLTSNRLWMPQVAMAAVLIVYLKMPSIIGAPNPFPTLRRAR
;
A
#
# COMPACT_ATOMS: atom_id res chain seq x y z
N TRP A 1 0.94 -13.71 12.77
CA TRP A 1 0.53 -13.51 11.39
C TRP A 1 0.81 -14.74 10.53
N ALA A 2 2.03 -15.29 10.54
CA ALA A 2 2.39 -16.46 9.75
C ALA A 2 1.45 -17.65 9.98
N PHE A 3 1.10 -17.94 11.24
CA PHE A 3 0.12 -18.99 11.58
C PHE A 3 -1.26 -18.76 10.97
N ALA A 4 -1.74 -17.51 10.96
CA ALA A 4 -3.02 -17.17 10.37
C ALA A 4 -3.02 -17.39 8.85
N VAL A 5 -1.95 -16.96 8.17
CA VAL A 5 -1.76 -17.17 6.72
C VAL A 5 -1.69 -18.69 6.42
N THR A 6 -0.89 -19.44 7.15
CA THR A 6 -0.77 -20.90 6.96
C THR A 6 -2.11 -21.60 7.17
N ALA A 7 -2.87 -21.23 8.21
CA ALA A 7 -4.19 -21.79 8.49
C ALA A 7 -5.22 -21.44 7.38
N CYS A 8 -5.14 -20.26 6.79
CA CYS A 8 -5.97 -19.88 5.66
C CYS A 8 -5.62 -20.71 4.41
N LEU A 9 -4.33 -20.82 4.09
CA LEU A 9 -3.87 -21.58 2.91
C LEU A 9 -4.19 -23.07 3.03
N SER A 10 -4.07 -23.65 4.22
CA SER A 10 -4.41 -25.07 4.45
C SER A 10 -5.91 -25.36 4.29
N ARG A 11 -6.76 -24.32 4.37
CA ARG A 11 -8.20 -24.40 4.14
C ARG A 11 -8.61 -24.05 2.70
N GLY A 12 -7.65 -23.89 1.79
CA GLY A 12 -7.92 -23.51 0.40
C GLY A 12 -8.33 -22.06 0.19
N VAL A 13 -8.07 -21.17 1.18
CA VAL A 13 -8.31 -19.74 1.03
C VAL A 13 -7.26 -19.16 0.10
N ALA A 14 -7.69 -18.33 -0.85
CA ALA A 14 -6.80 -17.68 -1.81
C ALA A 14 -5.74 -16.83 -1.10
N VAL A 15 -4.49 -16.87 -1.59
CA VAL A 15 -3.32 -16.19 -1.00
C VAL A 15 -3.57 -14.70 -0.85
N GLU A 16 -4.21 -14.08 -1.83
CA GLU A 16 -4.57 -12.65 -1.82
C GLU A 16 -5.49 -12.30 -0.66
N ALA A 17 -6.46 -13.17 -0.32
CA ALA A 17 -7.35 -12.95 0.81
C ALA A 17 -6.61 -13.03 2.14
N ALA A 18 -5.65 -13.96 2.26
CA ALA A 18 -4.82 -14.09 3.44
C ALA A 18 -3.86 -12.91 3.64
N LEU A 19 -3.37 -12.30 2.55
CA LEU A 19 -2.42 -11.18 2.57
C LEU A 19 -3.09 -9.81 2.55
N ALA A 20 -4.37 -9.72 2.19
CA ALA A 20 -5.08 -8.44 2.00
C ALA A 20 -4.90 -7.42 3.16
N PRO A 21 -4.93 -7.79 4.46
CA PRO A 21 -4.75 -6.84 5.54
C PRO A 21 -3.38 -6.16 5.57
N VAL A 22 -2.33 -6.81 5.05
CA VAL A 22 -0.96 -6.27 5.03
C VAL A 22 -0.57 -5.74 3.65
N LEU A 23 -1.42 -5.90 2.65
CA LEU A 23 -1.13 -5.53 1.26
C LEU A 23 -0.82 -4.04 1.12
N VAL A 24 -1.50 -3.18 1.87
CA VAL A 24 -1.27 -1.73 1.89
C VAL A 24 0.14 -1.40 2.37
N LEU A 25 0.61 -2.05 3.45
CA LEU A 25 1.95 -1.85 4.00
C LEU A 25 3.04 -2.39 3.06
N LEU A 26 2.78 -3.55 2.44
CA LEU A 26 3.70 -4.13 1.46
C LEU A 26 3.80 -3.24 0.21
N ALA A 27 2.68 -2.72 -0.28
CA ALA A 27 2.64 -1.82 -1.42
C ALA A 27 3.37 -0.49 -1.12
N ASP A 28 3.15 0.10 0.07
CA ASP A 28 3.84 1.32 0.50
C ASP A 28 5.36 1.10 0.59
N THR A 29 5.77 0.00 1.24
CA THR A 29 7.20 -0.33 1.39
C THR A 29 7.84 -0.61 0.02
N GLY A 30 7.21 -1.43 -0.81
CA GLY A 30 7.72 -1.77 -2.13
C GLY A 30 7.80 -0.54 -3.06
N TYR A 31 6.76 0.29 -3.06
CA TYR A 31 6.74 1.53 -3.83
C TYR A 31 7.83 2.52 -3.38
N THR A 32 7.97 2.72 -2.08
CA THR A 32 8.99 3.60 -1.50
C THR A 32 10.40 3.12 -1.83
N LEU A 33 10.65 1.81 -1.69
CA LEU A 33 11.92 1.20 -2.03
C LEU A 33 12.25 1.37 -3.53
N TRP A 34 11.28 1.07 -4.38
CA TRP A 34 11.42 1.22 -5.84
C TRP A 34 11.75 2.66 -6.24
N MET A 35 11.04 3.65 -5.67
CA MET A 35 11.29 5.07 -5.93
C MET A 35 12.69 5.50 -5.49
N ARG A 36 13.17 4.99 -4.34
CA ARG A 36 14.52 5.27 -3.83
C ARG A 36 15.60 4.70 -4.74
N LEU A 37 15.43 3.45 -5.16
CA LEU A 37 16.38 2.80 -6.09
C LEU A 37 16.46 3.58 -7.41
N ARG A 38 15.31 4.03 -7.95
CA ARG A 38 15.28 4.87 -9.16
C ARG A 38 15.92 6.24 -8.98
N ALA A 39 15.85 6.80 -7.77
CA ALA A 39 16.49 8.07 -7.41
C ALA A 39 17.98 7.92 -7.05
N GLY A 40 18.56 6.71 -7.13
CA GLY A 40 19.94 6.44 -6.74
C GLY A 40 20.20 6.59 -5.24
N GLN A 41 19.15 6.55 -4.42
CA GLN A 41 19.27 6.67 -2.96
C GLN A 41 19.64 5.33 -2.33
N CYS A 42 20.39 5.40 -1.23
CA CYS A 42 20.77 4.23 -0.46
C CYS A 42 19.54 3.55 0.16
N TRP A 43 19.22 2.30 -0.26
CA TRP A 43 17.99 1.61 0.10
C TRP A 43 17.87 1.27 1.60
N TYR A 44 18.97 1.06 2.30
CA TYR A 44 19.02 0.74 3.73
C TYR A 44 19.17 1.96 4.65
N ALA A 45 19.35 3.18 4.11
CA ALA A 45 19.47 4.37 4.95
C ALA A 45 18.11 4.71 5.61
N PRO A 46 18.10 5.15 6.88
CA PRO A 46 16.88 5.58 7.57
C PRO A 46 16.15 6.66 6.77
N HIS A 47 14.82 6.57 6.70
CA HIS A 47 14.02 7.51 5.91
C HIS A 47 12.60 7.70 6.47
N ARG A 48 11.95 8.80 6.07
CA ARG A 48 10.55 9.12 6.38
C ARG A 48 9.76 9.32 5.10
N LEU A 49 9.75 8.32 4.20
CA LEU A 49 9.22 8.43 2.83
C LEU A 49 7.92 7.63 2.61
N HIS A 50 7.49 6.85 3.61
CA HIS A 50 6.23 6.14 3.55
C HIS A 50 5.04 7.10 3.45
N VAL A 51 3.96 6.64 2.82
CA VAL A 51 2.77 7.47 2.57
C VAL A 51 2.30 8.17 3.85
N TYR A 52 2.09 7.42 4.95
CA TYR A 52 1.60 7.99 6.20
C TYR A 52 2.57 9.05 6.79
N GLN A 53 3.90 8.83 6.67
CA GLN A 53 4.91 9.79 7.15
C GLN A 53 4.89 11.08 6.33
N ARG A 54 4.72 10.95 5.02
CA ARG A 54 4.62 12.09 4.11
C ARG A 54 3.36 12.92 4.39
N LEU A 55 2.24 12.28 4.73
CA LEU A 55 1.01 12.95 5.14
C LEU A 55 1.22 13.77 6.42
N VAL A 56 1.86 13.18 7.42
CA VAL A 56 2.20 13.88 8.68
C VAL A 56 3.15 15.05 8.42
N CYS A 57 4.17 14.88 7.57
CA CYS A 57 5.06 15.97 7.18
C CYS A 57 4.34 17.09 6.41
N ALA A 58 3.23 16.78 5.73
CA ALA A 58 2.37 17.76 5.06
C ALA A 58 1.34 18.43 5.99
N GLY A 59 1.41 18.17 7.30
CA GLY A 59 0.55 18.80 8.30
C GLY A 59 -0.67 17.97 8.72
N TRP A 60 -0.81 16.73 8.25
CA TRP A 60 -1.89 15.86 8.70
C TRP A 60 -1.65 15.38 10.13
N PRO A 61 -2.69 15.33 10.98
CA PRO A 61 -2.55 14.77 12.31
C PRO A 61 -2.27 13.25 12.23
N HIS A 62 -1.49 12.73 13.17
CA HIS A 62 -1.10 11.31 13.20
C HIS A 62 -2.28 10.36 13.14
N TRP A 63 -3.37 10.66 13.87
CA TRP A 63 -4.56 9.83 13.90
C TRP A 63 -5.25 9.73 12.53
N ALA A 64 -5.29 10.83 11.75
CA ALA A 64 -5.91 10.83 10.42
C ALA A 64 -5.07 10.01 9.42
N SER A 65 -3.73 10.13 9.51
CA SER A 65 -2.83 9.33 8.68
C SER A 65 -2.93 7.83 9.02
N ALA A 66 -3.05 7.48 10.31
CA ALA A 66 -3.27 6.09 10.75
C ALA A 66 -4.64 5.57 10.29
N LEU A 67 -5.69 6.39 10.41
CA LEU A 67 -7.03 6.03 9.97
C LEU A 67 -7.08 5.74 8.46
N LEU A 68 -6.36 6.52 7.64
CA LEU A 68 -6.26 6.26 6.21
C LEU A 68 -5.66 4.87 5.91
N VAL A 69 -4.59 4.49 6.62
CA VAL A 69 -3.99 3.15 6.47
C VAL A 69 -4.97 2.06 6.86
N ILE A 70 -5.66 2.24 8.00
CA ILE A 70 -6.66 1.27 8.51
C ILE A 70 -7.81 1.13 7.51
N LEU A 71 -8.34 2.22 6.99
CA LEU A 71 -9.44 2.20 6.02
C LEU A 71 -9.02 1.53 4.71
N ALA A 72 -7.83 1.82 4.20
CA ALA A 72 -7.30 1.16 3.01
C ALA A 72 -7.11 -0.35 3.22
N ALA A 73 -6.57 -0.75 4.38
CA ALA A 73 -6.40 -2.16 4.72
C ALA A 73 -7.75 -2.87 4.91
N ALA A 74 -8.73 -2.24 5.55
CA ALA A 74 -10.09 -2.76 5.70
C ALA A 74 -10.79 -2.91 4.35
N ALA A 75 -10.65 -1.93 3.44
CA ALA A 75 -11.20 -2.01 2.10
C ALA A 75 -10.59 -3.18 1.29
N CYS A 76 -9.26 -3.33 1.33
CA CYS A 76 -8.60 -4.47 0.68
C CYS A 76 -9.08 -5.81 1.28
N SER A 77 -9.24 -5.90 2.60
CA SER A 77 -9.72 -7.11 3.27
C SER A 77 -11.17 -7.43 2.89
N ALA A 78 -12.04 -6.44 2.83
CA ALA A 78 -13.44 -6.61 2.43
C ALA A 78 -13.56 -7.06 0.97
N LEU A 79 -12.76 -6.47 0.06
CA LEU A 79 -12.71 -6.87 -1.35
C LEU A 79 -12.19 -8.30 -1.51
N ALA A 80 -11.14 -8.66 -0.75
CA ALA A 80 -10.62 -10.02 -0.74
C ALA A 80 -11.64 -11.02 -0.18
N ALA A 81 -12.37 -10.67 0.88
CA ALA A 81 -13.46 -11.51 1.39
C ALA A 81 -14.60 -11.68 0.38
N SER A 82 -14.96 -10.63 -0.36
CA SER A 82 -15.97 -10.71 -1.41
C SER A 82 -15.58 -11.66 -2.54
N SER A 83 -14.29 -11.77 -2.86
CA SER A 83 -13.79 -12.70 -3.88
C SER A 83 -14.02 -14.17 -3.52
N LEU A 84 -14.07 -14.49 -2.21
CA LEU A 84 -14.35 -15.84 -1.72
C LEU A 84 -15.82 -16.23 -1.87
N LEU A 85 -16.72 -15.24 -1.95
CA LEU A 85 -18.17 -15.44 -2.06
C LEU A 85 -18.66 -15.50 -3.51
N THR A 86 -17.82 -15.07 -4.46
CA THR A 86 -18.25 -14.86 -5.85
C THR A 86 -17.44 -15.75 -6.79
N SER A 87 -18.01 -16.93 -7.14
CA SER A 87 -17.29 -17.94 -7.94
C SER A 87 -17.02 -17.58 -9.41
N ASN A 88 -17.55 -16.48 -9.96
CA ASN A 88 -17.55 -16.26 -11.41
C ASN A 88 -16.89 -14.98 -11.94
N ARG A 89 -16.31 -14.11 -11.09
CA ARG A 89 -15.63 -12.87 -11.56
C ARG A 89 -14.41 -12.54 -10.67
N LEU A 90 -13.44 -13.42 -10.65
CA LEU A 90 -12.25 -13.33 -9.81
C LEU A 90 -11.41 -12.04 -10.02
N TRP A 91 -11.43 -11.42 -11.20
CA TRP A 91 -10.62 -10.26 -11.53
C TRP A 91 -11.17 -8.92 -11.00
N MET A 92 -12.48 -8.80 -10.76
CA MET A 92 -13.08 -7.53 -10.30
C MET A 92 -12.61 -7.09 -8.92
N PRO A 93 -12.61 -7.94 -7.88
CA PRO A 93 -12.05 -7.59 -6.58
C PRO A 93 -10.57 -7.23 -6.65
N GLN A 94 -9.76 -7.92 -7.46
CA GLN A 94 -8.34 -7.64 -7.63
C GLN A 94 -8.10 -6.28 -8.26
N VAL A 95 -8.87 -5.92 -9.31
CA VAL A 95 -8.81 -4.58 -9.92
C VAL A 95 -9.22 -3.51 -8.92
N ALA A 96 -10.29 -3.74 -8.15
CA ALA A 96 -10.71 -2.80 -7.11
C ALA A 96 -9.64 -2.64 -6.01
N MET A 97 -9.01 -3.74 -5.56
CA MET A 97 -7.89 -3.68 -4.61
C MET A 97 -6.71 -2.89 -5.19
N ALA A 98 -6.35 -3.12 -6.44
CA ALA A 98 -5.29 -2.35 -7.11
C ALA A 98 -5.64 -0.84 -7.17
N ALA A 99 -6.90 -0.50 -7.45
CA ALA A 99 -7.36 0.88 -7.43
C ALA A 99 -7.24 1.52 -6.02
N VAL A 100 -7.63 0.81 -4.96
CA VAL A 100 -7.46 1.26 -3.57
C VAL A 100 -5.99 1.53 -3.27
N LEU A 101 -5.09 0.63 -3.65
CA LEU A 101 -3.64 0.79 -3.44
C LEU A 101 -3.09 1.98 -4.21
N ILE A 102 -3.49 2.17 -5.46
CA ILE A 102 -3.06 3.31 -6.29
C ILE A 102 -3.50 4.63 -5.66
N VAL A 103 -4.77 4.72 -5.23
CA VAL A 103 -5.29 5.92 -4.56
C VAL A 103 -4.51 6.19 -3.27
N TYR A 104 -4.29 5.16 -2.44
CA TYR A 104 -3.50 5.29 -1.22
C TYR A 104 -2.07 5.80 -1.49
N LEU A 105 -1.35 5.20 -2.44
CA LEU A 105 0.02 5.58 -2.78
C LEU A 105 0.10 7.00 -3.39
N LYS A 106 -0.95 7.45 -4.08
CA LYS A 106 -1.04 8.79 -4.67
C LYS A 106 -1.51 9.87 -3.69
N MET A 107 -2.04 9.48 -2.53
CA MET A 107 -2.61 10.41 -1.56
C MET A 107 -1.69 11.59 -1.21
N PRO A 108 -0.37 11.40 -0.93
CA PRO A 108 0.52 12.53 -0.67
C PRO A 108 0.62 13.51 -1.85
N SER A 109 0.55 13.00 -3.08
CA SER A 109 0.59 13.86 -4.27
C SER A 109 -0.72 14.61 -4.49
N ILE A 110 -1.86 13.99 -4.16
CA ILE A 110 -3.20 14.59 -4.27
C ILE A 110 -3.33 15.78 -3.33
N ILE A 111 -2.81 15.68 -2.12
CA ILE A 111 -2.86 16.76 -1.12
C ILE A 111 -1.72 17.79 -1.28
N GLY A 112 -0.90 17.68 -2.33
CA GLY A 112 0.21 18.61 -2.59
C GLY A 112 1.41 18.44 -1.65
N ALA A 113 1.57 17.30 -1.01
CA ALA A 113 2.76 17.03 -0.19
C ALA A 113 4.04 17.08 -1.04
N PRO A 114 5.13 17.67 -0.52
CA PRO A 114 6.39 17.78 -1.26
C PRO A 114 6.84 16.42 -1.79
N ASN A 115 7.32 16.39 -3.04
CA ASN A 115 7.91 15.18 -3.60
C ASN A 115 9.31 14.97 -3.00
N PRO A 116 9.53 13.95 -2.18
CA PRO A 116 10.82 13.70 -1.56
C PRO A 116 11.83 13.04 -2.51
N PHE A 117 11.38 12.64 -3.70
CA PHE A 117 12.22 12.02 -4.72
C PHE A 117 12.57 13.10 -5.74
N PRO A 118 13.81 13.66 -5.71
CA PRO A 118 14.22 14.60 -6.74
C PRO A 118 14.11 13.91 -8.11
N THR A 119 13.34 14.50 -9.01
CA THR A 119 13.45 14.11 -10.41
C THR A 119 14.90 14.27 -10.78
N LEU A 120 15.54 13.19 -11.25
CA LEU A 120 16.86 13.28 -11.89
C LEU A 120 16.71 14.29 -13.05
N ARG A 121 16.96 15.57 -12.77
CA ARG A 121 17.26 16.52 -13.84
C ARG A 121 18.48 15.93 -14.52
N ARG A 122 18.29 15.45 -15.74
CA ARG A 122 19.40 15.10 -16.61
C ARG A 122 20.37 16.29 -16.55
N ALA A 123 21.52 16.08 -15.91
CA ALA A 123 22.66 16.94 -16.12
C ALA A 123 22.96 16.83 -17.63
N ARG A 124 22.63 17.88 -18.35
CA ARG A 124 23.15 18.10 -19.69
C ARG A 124 24.51 18.74 -19.54
#